data_75d4df48aab3fa55534bc2f87ca550ae
#
_entry.id   75d4df48aab3fa55534bc2f87ca550ae
#
_cell.length_a   1.000
_cell.length_b   1.000
_cell.length_c   1.000
_cell.angle_alpha   90.00
_cell.angle_beta   90.00
_cell.angle_gamma   90.00
#
_symmetry.space_group_name_H-M   'P 1'
#
loop_
_entity.id
_entity.type
_entity.pdbx_description
1 polymer ?
#
loop_
_entity_poly.entity_id
_entity_poly.type
_entity_poly.pdbx_seq_one_letter_code
_entity_poly.pdbx_strand_id
1 'polypeptide(L)'
;IFSQYSDQRLYMFEESCDLVPLTPETEEGKSARYADGRITENGKWYVCVRELHDLNKKEPSNEIVAVPTDGSQQIKILVSGPDFVSSPRVAEDCGKIAWIQWNHPNMPWDSTELCIASIDEMEISDQKVVASEGESFFQPEWDDEGNLYVVSDRNNWWNLFRVDETKEEIDLMPLTNVEAEIGLPQWVFGQSRYALVDGEIWFVAREAGLDKLMTLSNNGQVEHVKLDATEIESVKSYRNGIVATVSSWKSESSVMFISREGTESFSELRDLKIDEKWFPVPEAFTYETSDNEKAHALFYSPTNPDYKVSETEYPPLIVMAHGGPTGAARRQMQLSIAYWTSRGFGVADIDYRGSTGYGRSYRHRLNDNWGLADVEDCVAAAKHLVSQKKVDETRLAIKGGSAGGFTVLAALTFHNTFTAGASRYGIADLAVLAQDTHKFESRYLDRLVGRWPEDKEIYEQRSPIHHVEQLSTPMVILQGLEDPIVPPNQARLMAQKLKENEIPHAVIEFSDEGHGFRKAPNITRAIESELAFFARIFDFTPSDELPEIQIENKI
;
A
#
# COMPACT_ATOMS: atom_id res chain seq x y z
N ILE A 1 -11.15 -22.71 -5.89
CA ILE A 1 -12.01 -21.73 -6.60
C ILE A 1 -11.13 -20.55 -6.98
N PHE A 2 -11.27 -20.02 -8.18
CA PHE A 2 -10.51 -18.87 -8.68
C PHE A 2 -11.37 -18.02 -9.64
N SER A 3 -10.99 -16.75 -9.81
CA SER A 3 -11.60 -15.85 -10.79
C SER A 3 -10.80 -15.90 -12.10
N GLN A 4 -11.47 -16.14 -13.22
CA GLN A 4 -10.85 -16.14 -14.54
C GLN A 4 -10.76 -14.70 -15.07
N TYR A 5 -9.56 -14.27 -15.45
CA TYR A 5 -9.32 -12.89 -15.87
C TYR A 5 -10.12 -12.46 -17.10
N SER A 6 -10.30 -13.37 -18.08
CA SER A 6 -10.93 -13.04 -19.37
C SER A 6 -12.42 -12.72 -19.30
N ASP A 7 -13.16 -13.34 -18.37
CA ASP A 7 -14.61 -13.20 -18.22
C ASP A 7 -15.06 -12.81 -16.80
N GLN A 8 -14.10 -12.71 -15.87
CA GLN A 8 -14.28 -12.32 -14.47
C GLN A 8 -15.20 -13.28 -13.66
N ARG A 9 -15.51 -14.46 -14.19
CA ARG A 9 -16.35 -15.47 -13.53
C ARG A 9 -15.53 -16.28 -12.54
N LEU A 10 -16.20 -16.83 -11.53
CA LEU A 10 -15.63 -17.84 -10.63
C LEU A 10 -15.73 -19.24 -11.26
N TYR A 11 -14.64 -19.97 -11.13
CA TYR A 11 -14.52 -21.37 -11.53
C TYR A 11 -14.02 -22.22 -10.39
N MET A 12 -14.49 -23.45 -10.34
CA MET A 12 -13.95 -24.50 -9.49
C MET A 12 -13.11 -25.46 -10.33
N PHE A 13 -11.94 -25.81 -9.80
CA PHE A 13 -11.07 -26.84 -10.35
C PHE A 13 -10.85 -27.91 -9.27
N GLU A 14 -11.06 -29.15 -9.62
CA GLU A 14 -10.68 -30.33 -8.85
C GLU A 14 -9.80 -31.21 -9.72
N GLU A 15 -8.82 -31.88 -9.10
CA GLU A 15 -7.96 -32.83 -9.82
C GLU A 15 -8.83 -33.89 -10.52
N SER A 16 -8.59 -34.11 -11.80
CA SER A 16 -9.34 -35.03 -12.66
C SER A 16 -10.74 -34.60 -13.12
N CYS A 17 -11.19 -33.38 -12.85
CA CYS A 17 -12.48 -32.83 -13.33
C CYS A 17 -12.30 -31.70 -14.32
N ASP A 18 -13.31 -31.48 -15.18
CA ASP A 18 -13.38 -30.29 -16.02
C ASP A 18 -13.62 -29.04 -15.16
N LEU A 19 -13.22 -27.88 -15.68
CA LEU A 19 -13.50 -26.60 -15.04
C LEU A 19 -15.00 -26.36 -14.95
N VAL A 20 -15.50 -26.14 -13.74
CA VAL A 20 -16.92 -25.88 -13.47
C VAL A 20 -17.13 -24.38 -13.24
N PRO A 21 -17.89 -23.67 -14.08
CA PRO A 21 -18.26 -22.29 -13.84
C PRO A 21 -19.27 -22.21 -12.68
N LEU A 22 -18.93 -21.46 -11.63
CA LEU A 22 -19.78 -21.30 -10.45
C LEU A 22 -20.72 -20.10 -10.53
N THR A 23 -20.38 -19.12 -11.37
CA THR A 23 -21.19 -17.90 -11.53
C THR A 23 -21.75 -17.81 -12.95
N PRO A 24 -22.95 -17.23 -13.14
CA PRO A 24 -23.53 -17.06 -14.46
C PRO A 24 -22.73 -16.06 -15.32
N GLU A 25 -22.96 -16.09 -16.61
CA GLU A 25 -22.60 -14.99 -17.49
C GLU A 25 -23.40 -13.74 -17.12
N THR A 26 -22.77 -12.59 -17.21
CA THR A 26 -23.44 -11.31 -16.94
C THR A 26 -24.27 -10.87 -18.15
N GLU A 27 -25.36 -10.16 -17.90
CA GLU A 27 -26.18 -9.54 -18.95
C GLU A 27 -25.36 -8.50 -19.73
N GLU A 28 -25.75 -8.22 -20.96
CA GLU A 28 -25.15 -7.20 -21.80
C GLU A 28 -25.18 -5.82 -21.08
N GLY A 29 -24.05 -5.13 -21.04
CA GLY A 29 -23.90 -3.86 -20.34
C GLY A 29 -23.65 -3.97 -18.84
N LYS A 30 -23.51 -5.19 -18.31
CA LYS A 30 -23.11 -5.44 -16.92
C LYS A 30 -21.87 -6.31 -16.86
N SER A 31 -21.09 -6.16 -15.79
CA SER A 31 -20.02 -7.10 -15.44
C SER A 31 -19.95 -7.30 -13.94
N ALA A 32 -19.55 -8.48 -13.49
CA ALA A 32 -19.39 -8.80 -12.08
C ALA A 32 -17.96 -9.24 -11.81
N ARG A 33 -17.39 -8.78 -10.69
CA ARG A 33 -16.08 -9.19 -10.20
C ARG A 33 -16.23 -9.78 -8.81
N TYR A 34 -15.43 -10.81 -8.51
CA TYR A 34 -15.53 -11.56 -7.26
C TYR A 34 -14.17 -11.60 -6.58
N ALA A 35 -14.14 -11.36 -5.27
CA ALA A 35 -12.92 -11.36 -4.48
C ALA A 35 -13.20 -11.68 -2.99
N ASP A 36 -12.13 -11.83 -2.19
CA ASP A 36 -12.15 -12.00 -0.73
C ASP A 36 -13.06 -13.13 -0.22
N GLY A 37 -13.10 -14.24 -0.96
CA GLY A 37 -14.01 -15.33 -0.66
C GLY A 37 -13.36 -16.49 0.10
N ARG A 38 -14.22 -17.23 0.84
CA ARG A 38 -13.88 -18.51 1.45
C ARG A 38 -14.98 -19.54 1.23
N ILE A 39 -14.59 -20.79 1.12
CA ILE A 39 -15.51 -21.93 1.12
C ILE A 39 -15.98 -22.15 2.57
N THR A 40 -17.28 -22.40 2.76
CA THR A 40 -17.83 -22.80 4.05
C THR A 40 -17.32 -24.19 4.42
N GLU A 41 -17.25 -24.52 5.72
CA GLU A 41 -16.70 -25.80 6.20
C GLU A 41 -17.42 -27.03 5.62
N ASN A 42 -18.73 -26.93 5.42
CA ASN A 42 -19.51 -27.98 4.77
C ASN A 42 -19.29 -28.11 3.25
N GLY A 43 -18.41 -27.27 2.68
CA GLY A 43 -18.04 -27.28 1.27
C GLY A 43 -19.11 -26.82 0.28
N LYS A 44 -20.30 -26.41 0.73
CA LYS A 44 -21.45 -26.16 -0.17
C LYS A 44 -21.49 -24.76 -0.76
N TRP A 45 -20.85 -23.79 -0.13
CA TRP A 45 -20.92 -22.40 -0.52
C TRP A 45 -19.54 -21.75 -0.54
N TYR A 46 -19.35 -20.85 -1.50
CA TYR A 46 -18.24 -19.90 -1.51
C TYR A 46 -18.80 -18.51 -1.21
N VAL A 47 -18.53 -17.99 -0.02
CA VAL A 47 -19.00 -16.67 0.43
C VAL A 47 -17.93 -15.64 0.11
N CYS A 48 -18.28 -14.62 -0.69
CA CYS A 48 -17.31 -13.65 -1.20
C CYS A 48 -17.93 -12.26 -1.42
N VAL A 49 -17.06 -11.29 -1.66
CA VAL A 49 -17.47 -9.96 -2.16
C VAL A 49 -17.74 -10.05 -3.66
N ARG A 50 -18.84 -9.44 -4.08
CA ARG A 50 -19.16 -9.18 -5.48
C ARG A 50 -19.22 -7.69 -5.74
N GLU A 51 -18.49 -7.22 -6.75
CA GLU A 51 -18.61 -5.88 -7.30
C GLU A 51 -19.37 -5.96 -8.63
N LEU A 52 -20.52 -5.31 -8.71
CA LEU A 52 -21.40 -5.33 -9.88
C LEU A 52 -21.33 -3.98 -10.60
N HIS A 53 -20.78 -3.99 -11.80
CA HIS A 53 -20.71 -2.84 -12.71
C HIS A 53 -21.94 -2.84 -13.62
N ASP A 54 -22.54 -1.67 -13.82
CA ASP A 54 -23.65 -1.42 -14.73
C ASP A 54 -23.34 -0.14 -15.51
N LEU A 55 -23.29 -0.23 -16.84
CA LEU A 55 -22.99 0.92 -17.72
C LEU A 55 -23.95 2.11 -17.53
N ASN A 56 -25.13 1.87 -16.96
CA ASN A 56 -26.10 2.92 -16.66
C ASN A 56 -25.89 3.60 -15.30
N LYS A 57 -24.93 3.12 -14.50
CA LYS A 57 -24.57 3.68 -13.19
C LYS A 57 -23.17 4.28 -13.21
N LYS A 58 -22.97 5.37 -12.50
CA LYS A 58 -21.65 5.99 -12.39
C LYS A 58 -20.66 5.11 -11.60
N GLU A 59 -21.14 4.44 -10.56
CA GLU A 59 -20.33 3.62 -9.66
C GLU A 59 -20.89 2.21 -9.53
N PRO A 60 -20.03 1.19 -9.36
CA PRO A 60 -20.46 -0.18 -9.11
C PRO A 60 -21.09 -0.32 -7.72
N SER A 61 -21.97 -1.31 -7.55
CA SER A 61 -22.46 -1.74 -6.25
C SER A 61 -21.61 -2.86 -5.69
N ASN A 62 -21.41 -2.85 -4.37
CA ASN A 62 -20.66 -3.86 -3.64
C ASN A 62 -21.60 -4.68 -2.77
N GLU A 63 -21.44 -6.00 -2.77
CA GLU A 63 -22.31 -6.95 -2.09
C GLU A 63 -21.50 -8.10 -1.50
N ILE A 64 -22.02 -8.74 -0.45
CA ILE A 64 -21.58 -10.07 -0.03
C ILE A 64 -22.56 -11.08 -0.62
N VAL A 65 -22.03 -12.09 -1.27
CA VAL A 65 -22.81 -13.13 -1.92
C VAL A 65 -22.35 -14.52 -1.51
N ALA A 66 -23.29 -15.46 -1.48
CA ALA A 66 -23.01 -16.89 -1.37
C ALA A 66 -23.18 -17.54 -2.75
N VAL A 67 -22.12 -18.15 -3.26
CA VAL A 67 -22.06 -18.85 -4.55
C VAL A 67 -22.06 -20.35 -4.28
N PRO A 68 -23.04 -21.13 -4.78
CA PRO A 68 -23.07 -22.57 -4.56
C PRO A 68 -21.91 -23.24 -5.31
N THR A 69 -21.28 -24.23 -4.67
CA THR A 69 -20.16 -24.99 -5.25
C THR A 69 -20.59 -26.13 -6.16
N ASP A 70 -21.89 -26.42 -6.24
CA ASP A 70 -22.48 -27.50 -7.04
C ASP A 70 -22.62 -27.19 -8.55
N GLY A 71 -22.20 -25.96 -8.96
CA GLY A 71 -22.31 -25.51 -10.35
C GLY A 71 -23.70 -25.04 -10.77
N SER A 72 -24.67 -24.98 -9.86
CA SER A 72 -26.05 -24.51 -10.17
C SER A 72 -26.11 -23.03 -10.53
N GLN A 73 -25.09 -22.25 -10.19
CA GLN A 73 -24.97 -20.82 -10.45
C GLN A 73 -26.05 -19.94 -9.79
N GLN A 74 -26.74 -20.48 -8.78
CA GLN A 74 -27.82 -19.79 -8.05
C GLN A 74 -27.25 -18.96 -6.90
N ILE A 75 -26.71 -17.79 -7.22
CA ILE A 75 -26.10 -16.88 -6.24
C ILE A 75 -27.17 -16.32 -5.30
N LYS A 76 -26.90 -16.37 -3.98
CA LYS A 76 -27.69 -15.67 -2.96
C LYS A 76 -26.97 -14.37 -2.55
N ILE A 77 -27.71 -13.27 -2.46
CA ILE A 77 -27.20 -12.01 -1.93
C ILE A 77 -27.40 -12.05 -0.42
N LEU A 78 -26.30 -11.92 0.34
CA LEU A 78 -26.33 -11.90 1.80
C LEU A 78 -26.40 -10.46 2.32
N VAL A 79 -25.56 -9.58 1.81
CA VAL A 79 -25.47 -8.16 2.22
C VAL A 79 -25.45 -7.27 1.00
N SER A 80 -26.24 -6.21 1.04
CA SER A 80 -26.25 -5.12 0.04
C SER A 80 -26.65 -3.82 0.72
N GLY A 81 -26.26 -2.68 0.14
CA GLY A 81 -26.62 -1.35 0.64
C GLY A 81 -25.43 -0.49 1.04
N PRO A 82 -24.46 -0.97 1.83
CA PRO A 82 -23.22 -0.22 2.07
C PRO A 82 -22.48 0.09 0.77
N ASP A 83 -21.72 1.18 0.77
CA ASP A 83 -20.87 1.51 -0.38
C ASP A 83 -19.80 0.44 -0.59
N PHE A 84 -19.24 -0.09 0.51
CA PHE A 84 -18.19 -1.11 0.48
C PHE A 84 -18.42 -2.19 1.54
N VAL A 85 -18.00 -3.40 1.20
CA VAL A 85 -17.97 -4.57 2.09
C VAL A 85 -16.67 -5.33 1.90
N SER A 86 -16.18 -5.98 2.94
CA SER A 86 -14.98 -6.81 2.89
C SER A 86 -14.99 -7.91 3.95
N SER A 87 -14.09 -8.86 3.81
CA SER A 87 -13.76 -9.88 4.81
C SER A 87 -14.96 -10.67 5.32
N PRO A 88 -15.85 -11.20 4.46
CA PRO A 88 -16.92 -12.08 4.92
C PRO A 88 -16.34 -13.38 5.48
N ARG A 89 -16.73 -13.72 6.71
CA ARG A 89 -16.26 -14.92 7.42
C ARG A 89 -17.44 -15.65 8.05
N VAL A 90 -17.69 -16.84 7.58
CA VAL A 90 -18.72 -17.74 8.14
C VAL A 90 -18.04 -18.62 9.19
N ALA A 91 -18.66 -18.76 10.36
CA ALA A 91 -18.18 -19.65 11.41
C ALA A 91 -18.24 -21.13 10.95
N GLU A 92 -17.44 -22.02 11.54
CA GLU A 92 -17.34 -23.43 11.13
C GLU A 92 -18.69 -24.17 11.19
N ASP A 93 -19.47 -23.88 12.23
CA ASP A 93 -20.83 -24.45 12.38
C ASP A 93 -21.86 -23.92 11.35
N CYS A 94 -21.43 -22.97 10.51
CA CYS A 94 -22.25 -22.26 9.53
C CYS A 94 -23.49 -21.55 10.14
N GLY A 95 -23.44 -21.26 11.44
CA GLY A 95 -24.55 -20.58 12.14
C GLY A 95 -24.40 -19.08 12.27
N LYS A 96 -23.19 -18.56 12.03
CA LYS A 96 -22.88 -17.12 12.12
C LYS A 96 -22.02 -16.66 10.96
N ILE A 97 -22.13 -15.36 10.65
CA ILE A 97 -21.27 -14.66 9.70
C ILE A 97 -20.80 -13.33 10.28
N ALA A 98 -19.55 -12.98 10.03
CA ALA A 98 -19.01 -11.65 10.31
C ALA A 98 -18.47 -11.03 9.03
N TRP A 99 -18.53 -9.69 8.91
CA TRP A 99 -17.93 -8.93 7.81
C TRP A 99 -17.60 -7.51 8.24
N ILE A 100 -16.83 -6.81 7.43
CA ILE A 100 -16.53 -5.39 7.58
C ILE A 100 -17.26 -4.62 6.48
N GLN A 101 -17.82 -3.45 6.82
CA GLN A 101 -18.44 -2.54 5.87
C GLN A 101 -18.11 -1.08 6.20
N TRP A 102 -18.20 -0.22 5.19
CA TRP A 102 -18.07 1.23 5.35
C TRP A 102 -18.78 1.97 4.23
N ASN A 103 -18.95 3.27 4.44
CA ASN A 103 -19.55 4.18 3.48
C ASN A 103 -18.66 5.41 3.24
N HIS A 104 -18.82 6.00 2.07
CA HIS A 104 -18.22 7.29 1.79
C HIS A 104 -18.55 8.34 2.88
N PRO A 105 -17.61 9.26 3.18
CA PRO A 105 -16.32 9.49 2.55
C PRO A 105 -15.17 8.68 3.17
N ASN A 106 -15.46 7.72 4.06
CA ASN A 106 -14.43 6.99 4.77
C ASN A 106 -13.69 6.00 3.86
N MET A 107 -12.40 5.88 4.09
CA MET A 107 -11.59 4.76 3.63
C MET A 107 -11.58 3.65 4.72
N PRO A 108 -11.22 2.40 4.38
CA PRO A 108 -11.28 1.30 5.35
C PRO A 108 -10.36 1.46 6.56
N TRP A 109 -9.37 2.34 6.48
CA TRP A 109 -8.50 2.72 7.60
C TRP A 109 -8.97 3.96 8.38
N ASP A 110 -10.06 4.59 7.95
CA ASP A 110 -10.62 5.76 8.62
C ASP A 110 -11.71 5.40 9.62
N SER A 111 -12.79 4.80 9.14
CA SER A 111 -13.91 4.36 9.96
C SER A 111 -14.66 3.24 9.26
N THR A 112 -14.79 2.10 9.92
CA THR A 112 -15.51 0.94 9.41
C THR A 112 -16.42 0.38 10.51
N GLU A 113 -17.33 -0.50 10.11
CA GLU A 113 -18.24 -1.23 10.98
C GLU A 113 -17.91 -2.72 10.89
N LEU A 114 -17.76 -3.37 12.05
CA LEU A 114 -17.77 -4.83 12.13
C LEU A 114 -19.22 -5.28 12.31
N CYS A 115 -19.71 -6.09 11.39
CA CYS A 115 -21.05 -6.64 11.42
C CYS A 115 -21.01 -8.13 11.76
N ILE A 116 -21.97 -8.59 12.55
CA ILE A 116 -22.16 -9.98 12.93
C ILE A 116 -23.64 -10.31 12.76
N ALA A 117 -23.96 -11.48 12.23
CA ALA A 117 -25.32 -11.93 12.06
C ALA A 117 -25.45 -13.45 12.20
N SER A 118 -26.64 -13.91 12.53
CA SER A 118 -27.02 -15.30 12.36
C SER A 118 -27.22 -15.60 10.88
N ILE A 119 -26.83 -16.80 10.45
CA ILE A 119 -27.01 -17.25 9.07
C ILE A 119 -27.57 -18.68 9.07
N ASP A 120 -28.67 -18.88 8.35
CA ASP A 120 -29.28 -20.18 8.14
C ASP A 120 -29.66 -20.33 6.67
N GLU A 121 -29.33 -21.45 6.04
CA GLU A 121 -29.53 -21.71 4.59
C GLU A 121 -29.09 -20.54 3.66
N MET A 122 -28.03 -19.81 4.06
CA MET A 122 -27.56 -18.57 3.39
C MET A 122 -28.63 -17.46 3.37
N GLU A 123 -29.35 -17.31 4.46
CA GLU A 123 -30.19 -16.16 4.78
C GLU A 123 -29.74 -15.54 6.09
N ILE A 124 -29.58 -14.21 6.12
CA ILE A 124 -29.08 -13.47 7.27
C ILE A 124 -30.24 -12.97 8.14
N SER A 125 -30.10 -13.12 9.47
CA SER A 125 -30.99 -12.57 10.47
C SER A 125 -30.22 -12.02 11.67
N ASP A 126 -30.89 -11.27 12.53
CA ASP A 126 -30.35 -10.76 13.81
C ASP A 126 -29.01 -10.03 13.67
N GLN A 127 -28.88 -9.22 12.61
CA GLN A 127 -27.66 -8.46 12.37
C GLN A 127 -27.41 -7.47 13.52
N LYS A 128 -26.18 -7.52 14.03
CA LYS A 128 -25.62 -6.57 15.00
C LYS A 128 -24.44 -5.85 14.37
N VAL A 129 -24.26 -4.60 14.75
CA VAL A 129 -23.16 -3.76 14.27
C VAL A 129 -22.31 -3.32 15.45
N VAL A 130 -21.02 -3.57 15.37
CA VAL A 130 -20.03 -3.01 16.28
C VAL A 130 -19.40 -1.83 15.56
N ALA A 131 -19.66 -0.64 16.01
CA ALA A 131 -19.11 0.58 15.46
C ALA A 131 -18.81 1.56 16.57
N SER A 132 -17.70 2.26 16.44
CA SER A 132 -17.45 3.51 17.14
C SER A 132 -16.98 4.54 16.12
N GLU A 133 -17.34 5.80 16.33
CA GLU A 133 -16.92 6.86 15.42
C GLU A 133 -15.39 6.90 15.34
N GLY A 134 -14.91 6.77 14.13
CA GLY A 134 -13.49 6.87 13.84
C GLY A 134 -12.68 5.62 14.23
N GLU A 135 -13.25 4.43 14.29
CA GLU A 135 -12.57 3.16 14.50
C GLU A 135 -12.45 2.38 13.19
N SER A 136 -11.30 1.76 12.94
CA SER A 136 -11.07 0.90 11.80
C SER A 136 -10.88 -0.55 12.25
N PHE A 137 -11.64 -1.44 11.62
CA PHE A 137 -11.54 -2.89 11.83
C PHE A 137 -10.77 -3.55 10.69
N PHE A 138 -10.06 -4.64 11.02
CA PHE A 138 -9.28 -5.41 10.06
C PHE A 138 -9.32 -6.90 10.40
N GLN A 139 -9.48 -7.74 9.38
CA GLN A 139 -9.35 -9.20 9.44
C GLN A 139 -10.18 -9.85 10.56
N PRO A 140 -11.53 -9.91 10.49
CA PRO A 140 -12.32 -10.77 11.39
C PRO A 140 -12.04 -12.25 11.08
N GLU A 141 -11.89 -13.09 12.14
CA GLU A 141 -11.68 -14.55 12.03
C GLU A 141 -12.38 -15.26 13.19
N TRP A 142 -13.01 -16.37 12.89
CA TRP A 142 -13.62 -17.25 13.89
C TRP A 142 -12.64 -18.36 14.31
N ASP A 143 -12.68 -18.76 15.59
CA ASP A 143 -12.05 -20.01 16.01
C ASP A 143 -13.06 -21.18 15.95
N ASP A 144 -12.57 -22.39 16.22
CA ASP A 144 -13.36 -23.63 16.21
C ASP A 144 -14.44 -23.68 17.31
N GLU A 145 -14.31 -22.84 18.34
CA GLU A 145 -15.27 -22.70 19.42
C GLU A 145 -16.36 -21.64 19.12
N GLY A 146 -16.26 -20.95 17.99
CA GLY A 146 -17.18 -19.89 17.57
C GLY A 146 -16.91 -18.53 18.24
N ASN A 147 -15.71 -18.30 18.76
CA ASN A 147 -15.29 -16.97 19.19
C ASN A 147 -14.78 -16.17 17.98
N LEU A 148 -15.17 -14.90 17.93
CA LEU A 148 -14.73 -13.97 16.89
C LEU A 148 -13.56 -13.13 17.39
N TYR A 149 -12.52 -13.07 16.57
CA TYR A 149 -11.35 -12.21 16.75
C TYR A 149 -11.31 -11.15 15.66
N VAL A 150 -10.76 -9.98 15.98
CA VAL A 150 -10.63 -8.87 15.04
C VAL A 150 -9.47 -7.97 15.44
N VAL A 151 -8.89 -7.28 14.48
CA VAL A 151 -7.95 -6.17 14.74
C VAL A 151 -8.73 -4.86 14.71
N SER A 152 -8.44 -3.96 15.66
CA SER A 152 -9.02 -2.63 15.75
C SER A 152 -7.98 -1.60 16.16
N ASP A 153 -8.10 -0.36 15.65
CA ASP A 153 -7.22 0.76 16.01
C ASP A 153 -7.80 1.71 17.07
N ARG A 154 -8.80 1.26 17.86
CA ARG A 154 -9.47 2.06 18.90
C ARG A 154 -8.51 2.64 19.96
N ASN A 155 -7.37 1.97 20.18
CA ASN A 155 -6.32 2.38 21.10
C ASN A 155 -5.16 3.11 20.41
N ASN A 156 -5.42 3.75 19.28
CA ASN A 156 -4.43 4.40 18.40
C ASN A 156 -3.60 3.44 17.54
N TRP A 157 -3.38 2.21 17.96
CA TRP A 157 -2.64 1.18 17.25
C TRP A 157 -3.56 0.04 16.87
N TRP A 158 -3.40 -0.56 15.70
CA TRP A 158 -4.12 -1.78 15.34
C TRP A 158 -3.69 -2.93 16.23
N ASN A 159 -4.52 -3.26 17.21
CA ASN A 159 -4.32 -4.35 18.16
C ASN A 159 -5.38 -5.44 18.00
N LEU A 160 -5.12 -6.63 18.56
CA LEU A 160 -6.02 -7.78 18.56
C LEU A 160 -7.05 -7.67 19.67
N PHE A 161 -8.28 -7.99 19.34
CA PHE A 161 -9.42 -8.06 20.25
C PHE A 161 -10.20 -9.35 20.02
N ARG A 162 -10.83 -9.85 21.10
CA ARG A 162 -11.89 -10.84 21.00
C ARG A 162 -13.23 -10.13 21.16
N VAL A 163 -14.21 -10.51 20.36
CA VAL A 163 -15.57 -9.97 20.41
C VAL A 163 -16.36 -10.67 21.51
N ASP A 164 -16.96 -9.92 22.43
CA ASP A 164 -17.83 -10.43 23.49
C ASP A 164 -19.30 -10.18 23.12
N GLU A 165 -19.96 -11.23 22.64
CA GLU A 165 -21.38 -11.22 22.27
C GLU A 165 -22.30 -11.59 23.45
N THR A 166 -21.77 -11.88 24.64
CA THR A 166 -22.57 -12.32 25.81
C THR A 166 -23.38 -11.20 26.44
N LYS A 167 -23.03 -9.94 26.10
CA LYS A 167 -23.71 -8.73 26.56
C LYS A 167 -24.79 -8.31 25.57
N GLU A 168 -25.75 -7.50 26.06
CA GLU A 168 -26.78 -6.90 25.21
C GLU A 168 -26.16 -6.00 24.11
N GLU A 169 -25.11 -5.24 24.47
CA GLU A 169 -24.25 -4.53 23.55
C GLU A 169 -22.93 -5.31 23.37
N ILE A 170 -22.54 -5.53 22.13
CA ILE A 170 -21.28 -6.20 21.82
C ILE A 170 -20.11 -5.36 22.31
N ASP A 171 -19.16 -5.99 23.00
CA ASP A 171 -17.95 -5.36 23.51
C ASP A 171 -16.70 -6.00 22.88
N LEU A 172 -15.58 -5.27 22.90
CA LEU A 172 -14.29 -5.76 22.42
C LEU A 172 -13.33 -5.92 23.60
N MET A 173 -12.94 -7.16 23.86
CA MET A 173 -11.97 -7.51 24.90
C MET A 173 -10.55 -7.43 24.32
N PRO A 174 -9.68 -6.53 24.81
CA PRO A 174 -8.33 -6.41 24.30
C PRO A 174 -7.50 -7.66 24.60
N LEU A 175 -6.84 -8.21 23.60
CA LEU A 175 -5.91 -9.32 23.73
C LEU A 175 -4.46 -8.84 23.69
N THR A 176 -4.20 -7.76 22.97
CA THR A 176 -2.91 -7.08 22.92
C THR A 176 -3.08 -5.60 23.24
N ASN A 177 -2.01 -4.98 23.74
CA ASN A 177 -1.93 -3.54 23.95
C ASN A 177 -0.47 -3.11 23.68
N VAL A 178 -0.10 -3.12 22.41
CA VAL A 178 1.27 -2.81 21.97
C VAL A 178 1.27 -1.53 21.12
N GLU A 179 2.32 -0.76 21.24
CA GLU A 179 2.58 0.40 20.37
C GLU A 179 3.22 -0.07 19.04
N ALA A 180 2.47 -0.92 18.32
CA ALA A 180 2.85 -1.51 17.06
C ALA A 180 1.58 -1.86 16.25
N GLU A 181 1.70 -1.94 14.92
CA GLU A 181 0.59 -2.23 14.03
C GLU A 181 0.46 -3.72 13.76
N ILE A 182 -0.65 -4.33 14.16
CA ILE A 182 -1.01 -5.69 13.77
C ILE A 182 -1.89 -5.67 12.50
N GLY A 183 -2.51 -4.54 12.17
CA GLY A 183 -3.27 -4.32 10.93
C GLY A 183 -2.47 -3.66 9.82
N LEU A 184 -3.11 -3.58 8.67
CA LEU A 184 -2.62 -2.88 7.47
C LEU A 184 -3.75 -2.05 6.85
N PRO A 185 -3.44 -0.96 6.11
CA PRO A 185 -4.45 -0.28 5.32
C PRO A 185 -4.97 -1.20 4.21
N GLN A 186 -6.28 -1.42 4.16
CA GLN A 186 -6.93 -2.36 3.22
C GLN A 186 -7.05 -1.75 1.81
N TRP A 187 -5.94 -1.54 1.13
CA TRP A 187 -5.93 -1.17 -0.28
C TRP A 187 -6.40 -2.29 -1.20
N VAL A 188 -6.22 -3.52 -0.74
CA VAL A 188 -6.58 -4.74 -1.48
C VAL A 188 -7.20 -5.76 -0.53
N PHE A 189 -8.00 -6.67 -1.08
CA PHE A 189 -8.57 -7.78 -0.33
C PHE A 189 -7.55 -8.87 0.01
N GLY A 190 -7.90 -9.73 0.98
CA GLY A 190 -7.15 -10.93 1.31
C GLY A 190 -5.90 -10.71 2.17
N GLN A 191 -5.59 -9.47 2.57
CA GLN A 191 -4.50 -9.20 3.51
C GLN A 191 -4.77 -9.89 4.84
N SER A 192 -3.72 -10.42 5.48
CA SER A 192 -3.81 -11.04 6.80
C SER A 192 -2.51 -10.90 7.58
N ARG A 193 -2.65 -10.61 8.87
CA ARG A 193 -1.55 -10.35 9.79
C ARG A 193 -1.55 -11.27 11.00
N TYR A 194 -2.60 -12.07 11.17
CA TYR A 194 -2.66 -13.08 12.21
C TYR A 194 -3.37 -14.36 11.73
N ALA A 195 -3.17 -15.43 12.46
CA ALA A 195 -3.83 -16.71 12.26
C ALA A 195 -4.07 -17.40 13.61
N LEU A 196 -5.14 -18.17 13.69
CA LEU A 196 -5.49 -19.01 14.83
C LEU A 196 -4.91 -20.41 14.58
N VAL A 197 -4.11 -20.92 15.52
CA VAL A 197 -3.41 -22.22 15.39
C VAL A 197 -3.44 -22.93 16.71
N ASP A 198 -4.14 -24.05 16.82
CA ASP A 198 -4.17 -24.94 17.99
C ASP A 198 -4.42 -24.18 19.31
N GLY A 199 -5.35 -23.20 19.32
CA GLY A 199 -5.69 -22.38 20.49
C GLY A 199 -4.71 -21.24 20.78
N GLU A 200 -3.68 -21.01 19.97
CA GLU A 200 -2.79 -19.86 20.03
C GLU A 200 -3.09 -18.88 18.88
N ILE A 201 -2.79 -17.60 19.07
CA ILE A 201 -2.84 -16.59 18.02
C ILE A 201 -1.40 -16.29 17.59
N TRP A 202 -1.09 -16.59 16.34
CA TRP A 202 0.16 -16.18 15.69
C TRP A 202 -0.08 -14.85 14.98
N PHE A 203 0.69 -13.82 15.29
CA PHE A 203 0.47 -12.50 14.71
C PHE A 203 1.76 -11.76 14.40
N VAL A 204 1.69 -10.83 13.46
CA VAL A 204 2.79 -9.96 13.07
C VAL A 204 2.53 -8.57 13.60
N ALA A 205 3.47 -8.05 14.38
CA ALA A 205 3.47 -6.68 14.89
C ALA A 205 4.55 -5.87 14.16
N ARG A 206 4.15 -4.76 13.53
CA ARG A 206 5.08 -3.82 12.86
C ARG A 206 5.43 -2.65 13.76
N GLU A 207 6.71 -2.47 13.97
CA GLU A 207 7.28 -1.36 14.74
C GLU A 207 8.40 -0.68 13.92
N ALA A 208 8.27 0.61 13.66
CA ALA A 208 9.24 1.38 12.88
C ALA A 208 9.67 0.69 11.56
N GLY A 209 8.69 0.19 10.79
CA GLY A 209 8.89 -0.50 9.52
C GLY A 209 9.48 -1.91 9.62
N LEU A 210 9.62 -2.49 10.82
CA LEU A 210 10.13 -3.84 11.06
C LEU A 210 9.01 -4.75 11.55
N ASP A 211 8.76 -5.85 10.84
CA ASP A 211 7.83 -6.88 11.27
C ASP A 211 8.48 -7.86 12.25
N LYS A 212 7.74 -8.18 13.31
CA LYS A 212 8.08 -9.19 14.31
C LYS A 212 6.98 -10.22 14.37
N LEU A 213 7.32 -11.50 14.22
CA LEU A 213 6.37 -12.59 14.40
C LEU A 213 6.24 -12.90 15.89
N MET A 214 5.01 -12.90 16.38
CA MET A 214 4.66 -13.10 17.79
C MET A 214 3.64 -14.21 17.92
N THR A 215 3.57 -14.85 19.07
CA THR A 215 2.48 -15.74 19.46
C THR A 215 1.83 -15.23 20.75
N LEU A 216 0.53 -15.40 20.86
CA LEU A 216 -0.27 -15.15 22.05
C LEU A 216 -0.96 -16.44 22.44
N SER A 217 -0.64 -16.95 23.61
CA SER A 217 -1.26 -18.16 24.18
C SER A 217 -2.56 -17.85 24.92
N ASN A 218 -3.39 -18.86 25.17
CA ASN A 218 -4.67 -18.73 25.88
C ASN A 218 -4.54 -18.16 27.31
N ASN A 219 -3.37 -18.25 27.93
CA ASN A 219 -3.10 -17.66 29.24
C ASN A 219 -2.66 -16.17 29.17
N GLY A 220 -2.66 -15.59 27.98
CA GLY A 220 -2.27 -14.19 27.73
C GLY A 220 -0.77 -13.95 27.61
N GLN A 221 0.05 -15.00 27.54
CA GLN A 221 1.50 -14.85 27.37
C GLN A 221 1.84 -14.57 25.90
N VAL A 222 2.58 -13.48 25.67
CA VAL A 222 3.10 -13.10 24.35
C VAL A 222 4.56 -13.51 24.23
N GLU A 223 4.91 -14.20 23.17
CA GLU A 223 6.28 -14.66 22.87
C GLU A 223 6.72 -14.21 21.47
N HIS A 224 8.01 -13.89 21.31
CA HIS A 224 8.61 -13.57 20.03
C HIS A 224 9.13 -14.82 19.34
N VAL A 225 8.66 -15.08 18.14
CA VAL A 225 9.17 -16.15 17.27
C VAL A 225 10.34 -15.61 16.46
N LYS A 226 11.55 -16.11 16.72
CA LYS A 226 12.75 -15.65 16.01
C LYS A 226 12.74 -16.11 14.56
N LEU A 227 12.80 -15.15 13.66
CA LEU A 227 12.85 -15.36 12.22
C LEU A 227 13.84 -14.35 11.60
N ASP A 228 14.65 -14.77 10.64
CA ASP A 228 15.52 -13.87 9.86
C ASP A 228 14.68 -13.20 8.76
N ALA A 229 13.80 -12.31 9.20
CA ALA A 229 12.86 -11.59 8.36
C ALA A 229 12.69 -10.15 8.83
N THR A 230 12.40 -9.25 7.91
CA THR A 230 12.07 -7.86 8.19
C THR A 230 10.68 -7.47 7.70
N GLU A 231 10.08 -8.32 6.88
CA GLU A 231 8.72 -8.17 6.34
C GLU A 231 8.01 -9.53 6.32
N ILE A 232 6.77 -9.59 6.83
CA ILE A 232 5.97 -10.82 6.91
C ILE A 232 4.54 -10.48 6.52
N GLU A 233 4.02 -11.11 5.47
CA GLU A 233 2.69 -10.84 4.93
C GLU A 233 1.90 -12.13 4.72
N SER A 234 0.59 -12.00 4.51
CA SER A 234 -0.30 -13.10 4.12
C SER A 234 -0.27 -14.29 5.09
N VAL A 235 -0.35 -13.99 6.39
CA VAL A 235 -0.33 -15.00 7.46
C VAL A 235 -1.59 -15.86 7.43
N LYS A 236 -1.46 -17.18 7.28
CA LYS A 236 -2.55 -18.15 7.28
C LYS A 236 -2.21 -19.34 8.16
N SER A 237 -3.19 -19.92 8.84
CA SER A 237 -3.00 -21.18 9.58
C SER A 237 -2.71 -22.33 8.60
N TYR A 238 -1.79 -23.19 8.97
CA TYR A 238 -1.45 -24.39 8.22
C TYR A 238 -0.79 -25.42 9.15
N ARG A 239 -1.34 -26.63 9.24
CA ARG A 239 -0.87 -27.67 10.17
C ARG A 239 -0.76 -27.12 11.61
N ASN A 240 0.35 -27.37 12.28
CA ASN A 240 0.70 -26.89 13.63
C ASN A 240 1.46 -25.55 13.61
N GLY A 241 1.20 -24.68 12.64
CA GLY A 241 1.87 -23.39 12.48
C GLY A 241 1.19 -22.50 11.45
N ILE A 242 1.96 -21.65 10.81
CA ILE A 242 1.49 -20.72 9.80
C ILE A 242 2.23 -20.86 8.48
N VAL A 243 1.56 -20.49 7.40
CA VAL A 243 2.20 -20.15 6.13
C VAL A 243 2.14 -18.66 5.95
N ALA A 244 3.24 -18.03 5.56
CA ALA A 244 3.35 -16.61 5.32
C ALA A 244 4.29 -16.31 4.15
N THR A 245 4.13 -15.14 3.54
CA THR A 245 5.13 -14.57 2.64
C THR A 245 6.15 -13.81 3.49
N VAL A 246 7.41 -14.21 3.39
CA VAL A 246 8.50 -13.70 4.23
C VAL A 246 9.60 -13.13 3.36
N SER A 247 10.11 -11.96 3.71
CA SER A 247 11.27 -11.33 3.07
C SER A 247 12.15 -10.60 4.08
N SER A 248 13.36 -10.25 3.65
CA SER A 248 14.25 -9.37 4.42
C SER A 248 14.85 -8.31 3.53
N TRP A 249 15.61 -7.37 4.10
CA TRP A 249 16.33 -6.35 3.32
C TRP A 249 17.37 -6.94 2.35
N LYS A 250 17.78 -8.20 2.54
CA LYS A 250 18.79 -8.92 1.74
C LYS A 250 18.26 -10.14 1.00
N SER A 251 16.98 -10.49 1.17
CA SER A 251 16.38 -11.67 0.52
C SER A 251 15.02 -11.33 -0.10
N GLU A 252 14.77 -11.90 -1.27
CA GLU A 252 13.47 -11.81 -1.93
C GLU A 252 12.37 -12.49 -1.10
N SER A 253 11.12 -12.16 -1.43
CA SER A 253 9.95 -12.77 -0.80
C SER A 253 9.86 -14.26 -1.13
N SER A 254 9.61 -15.08 -0.12
CA SER A 254 9.36 -16.52 -0.23
C SER A 254 8.13 -16.92 0.55
N VAL A 255 7.46 -17.97 0.12
CA VAL A 255 6.37 -18.59 0.88
C VAL A 255 6.99 -19.61 1.84
N MET A 256 6.79 -19.39 3.13
CA MET A 256 7.39 -20.21 4.19
C MET A 256 6.31 -20.79 5.10
N PHE A 257 6.47 -22.06 5.47
CA PHE A 257 5.83 -22.64 6.63
C PHE A 257 6.69 -22.36 7.86
N ILE A 258 6.07 -21.92 8.94
CA ILE A 258 6.72 -21.54 10.19
C ILE A 258 5.96 -22.19 11.34
N SER A 259 6.67 -22.96 12.16
CA SER A 259 6.13 -23.61 13.36
C SER A 259 7.09 -23.44 14.55
N ARG A 260 6.70 -23.91 15.72
CA ARG A 260 7.60 -23.96 16.90
C ARG A 260 8.78 -24.92 16.71
N GLU A 261 8.68 -25.86 15.78
CA GLU A 261 9.71 -26.88 15.49
C GLU A 261 10.74 -26.37 14.47
N GLY A 262 10.41 -25.35 13.67
CA GLY A 262 11.29 -24.77 12.65
C GLY A 262 10.54 -24.17 11.47
N THR A 263 11.28 -23.95 10.40
CA THR A 263 10.78 -23.33 9.17
C THR A 263 11.06 -24.21 7.95
N GLU A 264 10.12 -24.19 7.00
CA GLU A 264 10.24 -24.86 5.70
C GLU A 264 9.88 -23.88 4.59
N SER A 265 10.72 -23.75 3.56
CA SER A 265 10.40 -22.90 2.41
C SER A 265 9.61 -23.69 1.37
N PHE A 266 8.48 -23.15 0.91
CA PHE A 266 7.67 -23.74 -0.16
C PHE A 266 8.00 -23.14 -1.54
N SER A 267 8.81 -22.11 -1.59
CA SER A 267 9.28 -21.51 -2.83
C SER A 267 10.80 -21.52 -2.91
N GLU A 268 11.33 -21.83 -4.08
CA GLU A 268 12.74 -21.64 -4.36
C GLU A 268 13.02 -20.16 -4.59
N LEU A 269 13.98 -19.61 -3.84
CA LEU A 269 14.49 -18.26 -4.08
C LEU A 269 15.26 -18.24 -5.39
N ARG A 270 15.08 -17.20 -6.17
CA ARG A 270 15.91 -16.99 -7.36
C ARG A 270 17.35 -16.73 -6.94
N ASP A 271 18.29 -17.36 -7.62
CA ASP A 271 19.70 -17.00 -7.49
C ASP A 271 19.98 -15.74 -8.33
N LEU A 272 19.97 -14.60 -7.70
CA LEU A 272 20.19 -13.30 -8.36
C LEU A 272 21.63 -13.13 -8.84
N LYS A 273 22.57 -14.00 -8.44
CA LYS A 273 24.02 -13.87 -8.72
C LYS A 273 24.60 -12.53 -8.19
N ILE A 274 23.98 -11.98 -7.16
CA ILE A 274 24.42 -10.76 -6.47
C ILE A 274 24.78 -11.12 -5.03
N ASP A 275 26.01 -10.80 -4.61
CA ASP A 275 26.47 -11.01 -3.24
C ASP A 275 25.69 -10.08 -2.30
N GLU A 276 25.34 -10.56 -1.10
CA GLU A 276 24.57 -9.77 -0.11
C GLU A 276 25.24 -8.46 0.28
N LYS A 277 26.57 -8.33 0.09
CA LYS A 277 27.32 -7.08 0.34
C LYS A 277 26.90 -5.90 -0.53
N TRP A 278 26.15 -6.16 -1.61
CA TRP A 278 25.61 -5.11 -2.47
C TRP A 278 24.29 -4.53 -1.97
N PHE A 279 23.64 -5.19 -0.99
CA PHE A 279 22.37 -4.74 -0.44
C PHE A 279 22.60 -3.82 0.76
N PRO A 280 22.05 -2.60 0.73
CA PRO A 280 22.18 -1.66 1.82
C PRO A 280 21.30 -2.09 3.01
N VAL A 281 21.82 -1.91 4.21
CA VAL A 281 21.05 -2.13 5.44
C VAL A 281 20.19 -0.90 5.73
N PRO A 282 18.85 -1.03 5.88
CA PRO A 282 17.98 0.09 6.23
C PRO A 282 18.21 0.55 7.69
N GLU A 283 18.57 1.83 7.87
CA GLU A 283 18.69 2.49 9.16
C GLU A 283 17.44 3.35 9.42
N ALA A 284 16.62 2.97 10.40
CA ALA A 284 15.49 3.82 10.78
C ALA A 284 15.98 5.06 11.55
N PHE A 285 15.42 6.22 11.23
CA PHE A 285 15.68 7.44 11.97
C PHE A 285 14.41 8.28 12.11
N THR A 286 14.39 9.10 13.16
CA THR A 286 13.32 10.06 13.43
C THR A 286 13.94 11.45 13.41
N TYR A 287 13.25 12.41 12.83
CA TYR A 287 13.73 13.79 12.71
C TYR A 287 12.62 14.78 13.03
N GLU A 288 13.02 15.99 13.37
CA GLU A 288 12.10 17.10 13.57
C GLU A 288 11.70 17.70 12.22
N THR A 289 10.42 18.00 12.08
CA THR A 289 9.83 18.64 10.90
C THR A 289 9.12 19.94 11.30
N SER A 290 8.28 20.50 10.43
CA SER A 290 7.51 21.71 10.73
C SER A 290 6.67 21.54 12.02
N ASP A 291 6.36 22.66 12.65
CA ASP A 291 5.53 22.75 13.87
C ASP A 291 6.06 21.97 15.09
N ASN A 292 7.36 21.71 15.15
CA ASN A 292 8.03 20.88 16.16
C ASN A 292 7.51 19.44 16.20
N GLU A 293 6.92 18.98 15.12
CA GLU A 293 6.46 17.62 14.93
C GLU A 293 7.62 16.68 14.58
N LYS A 294 7.37 15.38 14.62
CA LYS A 294 8.34 14.35 14.22
C LYS A 294 7.82 13.57 13.04
N ALA A 295 8.74 13.28 12.13
CA ALA A 295 8.53 12.34 11.04
C ALA A 295 9.60 11.24 11.06
N HIS A 296 9.39 10.19 10.30
CA HIS A 296 10.19 8.97 10.30
C HIS A 296 10.69 8.66 8.90
N ALA A 297 11.79 7.90 8.81
CA ALA A 297 12.31 7.45 7.53
C ALA A 297 13.27 6.26 7.69
N LEU A 298 13.55 5.60 6.56
CA LEU A 298 14.62 4.64 6.41
C LEU A 298 15.75 5.28 5.60
N PHE A 299 16.97 5.27 6.12
CA PHE A 299 18.16 5.71 5.38
C PHE A 299 18.98 4.51 4.93
N TYR A 300 19.41 4.55 3.69
CA TYR A 300 20.27 3.55 3.05
C TYR A 300 21.56 4.25 2.62
N SER A 301 22.67 3.92 3.27
CA SER A 301 23.98 4.45 2.92
C SER A 301 24.45 3.90 1.56
N PRO A 302 25.30 4.63 0.82
CA PRO A 302 25.99 4.08 -0.32
C PRO A 302 26.64 2.74 0.00
N THR A 303 26.37 1.73 -0.81
CA THR A 303 26.80 0.35 -0.54
C THR A 303 27.39 -0.26 -1.80
N ASN A 304 28.72 -0.31 -1.86
CA ASN A 304 29.48 -0.91 -2.94
C ASN A 304 30.72 -1.60 -2.35
N PRO A 305 30.91 -2.92 -2.51
CA PRO A 305 32.03 -3.64 -1.93
C PRO A 305 33.39 -3.27 -2.54
N ASP A 306 33.39 -2.74 -3.77
CA ASP A 306 34.60 -2.48 -4.54
C ASP A 306 35.08 -1.02 -4.45
N TYR A 307 34.19 -0.09 -4.06
CA TYR A 307 34.46 1.35 -4.00
C TYR A 307 34.03 1.95 -2.68
N LYS A 308 34.77 2.97 -2.25
CA LYS A 308 34.45 3.79 -1.07
C LYS A 308 34.50 5.26 -1.44
N VAL A 309 33.62 6.04 -0.83
CA VAL A 309 33.68 7.49 -0.91
C VAL A 309 34.90 8.00 -0.14
N SER A 310 35.53 9.07 -0.61
CA SER A 310 36.58 9.78 0.11
C SER A 310 36.05 10.34 1.44
N GLU A 311 36.84 10.37 2.49
CA GLU A 311 36.45 10.93 3.80
C GLU A 311 36.09 12.42 3.76
N THR A 312 36.42 13.10 2.66
CA THR A 312 36.18 14.55 2.45
C THR A 312 34.96 14.80 1.53
N GLU A 313 34.36 13.78 0.97
CA GLU A 313 33.21 13.88 0.07
C GLU A 313 31.97 13.26 0.70
N TYR A 314 30.84 13.90 0.47
CA TYR A 314 29.52 13.38 0.85
C TYR A 314 28.77 12.87 -0.37
N PRO A 315 28.02 11.75 -0.26
CA PRO A 315 27.26 11.21 -1.37
C PRO A 315 26.08 12.11 -1.75
N PRO A 316 25.64 12.10 -3.01
CA PRO A 316 24.35 12.66 -3.39
C PRO A 316 23.22 11.91 -2.68
N LEU A 317 22.09 12.59 -2.44
CA LEU A 317 20.90 12.02 -1.80
C LEU A 317 19.75 11.87 -2.81
N ILE A 318 19.04 10.76 -2.70
CA ILE A 318 17.70 10.60 -3.27
C ILE A 318 16.70 10.46 -2.12
N VAL A 319 15.80 11.41 -1.98
CA VAL A 319 14.63 11.32 -1.11
C VAL A 319 13.52 10.61 -1.89
N MET A 320 12.95 9.56 -1.32
CA MET A 320 11.83 8.81 -1.91
C MET A 320 10.54 9.09 -1.14
N ALA A 321 9.50 9.51 -1.84
CA ALA A 321 8.15 9.64 -1.32
C ALA A 321 7.30 8.47 -1.82
N HIS A 322 6.74 7.67 -0.90
CA HIS A 322 5.87 6.55 -1.25
C HIS A 322 4.52 7.03 -1.79
N GLY A 323 3.84 6.15 -2.53
CA GLY A 323 2.48 6.35 -3.01
C GLY A 323 1.42 5.99 -1.96
N GLY A 324 0.17 6.12 -2.34
CA GLY A 324 -1.01 5.86 -1.51
C GLY A 324 -1.93 7.07 -1.46
N PRO A 325 -1.73 8.09 -0.59
CA PRO A 325 -0.62 8.35 0.33
C PRO A 325 -0.64 7.56 1.64
N THR A 326 -1.73 6.86 1.98
CA THR A 326 -1.79 6.00 3.17
C THR A 326 -1.00 4.70 2.91
N GLY A 327 0.29 4.76 3.14
CA GLY A 327 1.27 3.69 2.93
C GLY A 327 2.43 3.82 3.90
N ALA A 328 3.53 3.12 3.66
CA ALA A 328 4.77 3.24 4.44
C ALA A 328 5.99 2.73 3.65
N ALA A 329 7.17 3.19 4.02
CA ALA A 329 8.44 2.60 3.63
C ALA A 329 8.55 1.16 4.15
N ARG A 330 9.21 0.29 3.40
CA ARG A 330 9.27 -1.15 3.71
C ARG A 330 10.71 -1.63 3.78
N ARG A 331 11.04 -2.40 4.82
CA ARG A 331 12.37 -2.98 5.01
C ARG A 331 12.57 -4.31 4.26
N GLN A 332 11.98 -4.44 3.09
CA GLN A 332 12.21 -5.59 2.22
C GLN A 332 13.36 -5.33 1.25
N MET A 333 13.88 -6.37 0.62
CA MET A 333 14.86 -6.22 -0.44
C MET A 333 14.25 -5.44 -1.62
N GLN A 334 14.85 -4.31 -1.94
CA GLN A 334 14.46 -3.45 -3.04
C GLN A 334 15.65 -3.27 -4.00
N LEU A 335 15.63 -3.98 -5.13
CA LEU A 335 16.69 -3.88 -6.14
C LEU A 335 16.86 -2.45 -6.67
N SER A 336 15.79 -1.67 -6.69
CA SER A 336 15.85 -0.24 -7.06
C SER A 336 16.68 0.59 -6.08
N ILE A 337 16.59 0.32 -4.78
CA ILE A 337 17.43 1.00 -3.76
C ILE A 337 18.89 0.53 -3.90
N ALA A 338 19.11 -0.78 -4.05
CA ALA A 338 20.45 -1.33 -4.28
C ALA A 338 21.09 -0.77 -5.56
N TYR A 339 20.30 -0.51 -6.61
CA TYR A 339 20.76 0.15 -7.83
C TYR A 339 21.37 1.54 -7.54
N TRP A 340 20.69 2.35 -6.73
CA TRP A 340 21.16 3.69 -6.38
C TRP A 340 22.36 3.65 -5.42
N THR A 341 22.25 2.84 -4.37
CA THR A 341 23.32 2.79 -3.33
C THR A 341 24.62 2.20 -3.87
N SER A 342 24.54 1.24 -4.78
CA SER A 342 25.74 0.68 -5.44
C SER A 342 26.46 1.69 -6.36
N ARG A 343 25.76 2.74 -6.79
CA ARG A 343 26.29 3.84 -7.61
C ARG A 343 26.68 5.07 -6.80
N GLY A 344 26.74 4.92 -5.48
CA GLY A 344 27.26 5.95 -4.58
C GLY A 344 26.22 6.96 -4.08
N PHE A 345 24.92 6.72 -4.29
CA PHE A 345 23.86 7.55 -3.73
C PHE A 345 23.48 7.09 -2.31
N GLY A 346 23.24 8.02 -1.42
CA GLY A 346 22.39 7.78 -0.25
C GLY A 346 20.93 7.82 -0.66
N VAL A 347 20.09 6.97 -0.05
CA VAL A 347 18.64 6.95 -0.28
C VAL A 347 17.92 7.12 1.03
N ALA A 348 16.95 8.05 1.11
CA ALA A 348 16.05 8.22 2.23
C ALA A 348 14.61 7.91 1.79
N ASP A 349 14.03 6.84 2.30
CA ASP A 349 12.64 6.42 2.06
C ASP A 349 11.79 6.95 3.21
N ILE A 350 10.89 7.90 2.91
CA ILE A 350 10.27 8.74 3.92
C ILE A 350 8.91 8.18 4.34
N ASP A 351 8.74 7.97 5.64
CA ASP A 351 7.44 7.79 6.29
C ASP A 351 6.94 9.17 6.76
N TYR A 352 6.46 9.98 5.81
CA TYR A 352 5.93 11.31 6.11
C TYR A 352 4.69 11.24 7.01
N ARG A 353 4.32 12.33 7.67
CA ARG A 353 3.07 12.45 8.44
C ARG A 353 1.89 12.03 7.57
N GLY A 354 1.17 11.00 8.00
CA GLY A 354 0.14 10.30 7.22
C GLY A 354 0.49 8.86 6.87
N SER A 355 1.77 8.47 6.98
CA SER A 355 2.19 7.09 6.76
C SER A 355 1.62 6.14 7.82
N THR A 356 1.49 4.88 7.47
CA THR A 356 1.10 3.79 8.38
C THR A 356 2.30 3.26 9.16
N GLY A 357 2.06 2.51 10.24
CA GLY A 357 3.15 1.93 11.05
C GLY A 357 3.49 2.74 12.29
N TYR A 358 2.81 3.85 12.53
CA TYR A 358 3.07 4.79 13.63
C TYR A 358 1.81 5.21 14.40
N GLY A 359 0.77 4.40 14.31
CA GLY A 359 -0.52 4.63 14.96
C GLY A 359 -1.47 5.52 14.16
N ARG A 360 -2.75 5.46 14.55
CA ARG A 360 -3.83 6.22 13.92
C ARG A 360 -3.61 7.72 13.96
N SER A 361 -3.15 8.26 15.10
CA SER A 361 -2.88 9.69 15.25
C SER A 361 -1.83 10.20 14.25
N TYR A 362 -0.79 9.40 13.96
CA TYR A 362 0.20 9.74 12.94
C TYR A 362 -0.38 9.67 11.53
N ARG A 363 -1.14 8.62 11.23
CA ARG A 363 -1.82 8.44 9.95
C ARG A 363 -2.78 9.60 9.64
N HIS A 364 -3.50 10.09 10.64
CA HIS A 364 -4.45 11.20 10.48
C HIS A 364 -3.83 12.59 10.36
N ARG A 365 -2.51 12.74 10.56
CA ARG A 365 -1.84 14.05 10.37
C ARG A 365 -1.83 14.53 8.93
N LEU A 366 -2.13 13.65 7.97
CA LEU A 366 -2.27 14.04 6.57
C LEU A 366 -3.67 14.56 6.22
N ASN A 367 -4.68 14.33 7.10
CA ASN A 367 -6.02 14.86 6.91
C ASN A 367 -5.95 16.39 6.82
N ASP A 368 -6.56 16.95 5.79
CA ASP A 368 -6.51 18.36 5.41
C ASP A 368 -5.08 18.91 5.14
N ASN A 369 -4.05 18.07 5.06
CA ASN A 369 -2.65 18.48 4.96
C ASN A 369 -1.87 17.81 3.82
N TRP A 370 -2.51 17.03 2.95
CA TRP A 370 -1.80 16.44 1.80
C TRP A 370 -1.34 17.51 0.82
N GLY A 371 -0.10 17.41 0.38
CA GLY A 371 0.61 18.46 -0.37
C GLY A 371 1.28 19.52 0.50
N LEU A 372 1.15 19.42 1.83
CA LEU A 372 1.84 20.26 2.80
C LEU A 372 2.73 19.40 3.72
N ALA A 373 2.13 18.56 4.57
CA ALA A 373 2.86 17.78 5.56
C ALA A 373 3.84 16.78 4.93
N ASP A 374 3.41 16.06 3.89
CA ASP A 374 4.25 15.12 3.14
C ASP A 374 5.44 15.81 2.46
N VAL A 375 5.23 17.00 1.92
CA VAL A 375 6.27 17.81 1.28
C VAL A 375 7.27 18.36 2.30
N GLU A 376 6.77 18.95 3.39
CA GLU A 376 7.60 19.49 4.46
C GLU A 376 8.47 18.40 5.09
N ASP A 377 7.94 17.21 5.28
CA ASP A 377 8.66 16.08 5.86
C ASP A 377 9.77 15.57 4.93
N CYS A 378 9.53 15.50 3.62
CA CYS A 378 10.57 15.18 2.64
C CYS A 378 11.70 16.22 2.63
N VAL A 379 11.34 17.51 2.69
CA VAL A 379 12.30 18.62 2.79
C VAL A 379 13.09 18.57 4.10
N ALA A 380 12.41 18.33 5.23
CA ALA A 380 13.05 18.25 6.54
C ALA A 380 14.01 17.06 6.65
N ALA A 381 13.64 15.90 6.07
CA ALA A 381 14.52 14.72 6.02
C ALA A 381 15.83 15.01 5.28
N ALA A 382 15.76 15.64 4.11
CA ALA A 382 16.96 16.03 3.37
C ALA A 382 17.86 16.97 4.18
N LYS A 383 17.29 18.01 4.77
CA LYS A 383 18.01 18.97 5.63
C LYS A 383 18.60 18.31 6.86
N HIS A 384 17.89 17.37 7.48
CA HIS A 384 18.39 16.60 8.61
C HIS A 384 19.64 15.81 8.23
N LEU A 385 19.61 15.04 7.13
CA LEU A 385 20.74 14.22 6.68
C LEU A 385 21.96 15.10 6.29
N VAL A 386 21.74 16.27 5.69
CA VAL A 386 22.78 17.28 5.43
C VAL A 386 23.40 17.76 6.76
N SER A 387 22.58 18.13 7.75
CA SER A 387 23.05 18.59 9.06
C SER A 387 23.88 17.54 9.80
N GLN A 388 23.55 16.25 9.59
CA GLN A 388 24.29 15.11 10.10
C GLN A 388 25.56 14.78 9.29
N LYS A 389 25.84 15.53 8.22
CA LYS A 389 26.96 15.31 7.30
C LYS A 389 26.96 13.90 6.68
N LYS A 390 25.78 13.34 6.46
CA LYS A 390 25.61 12.03 5.80
C LYS A 390 25.54 12.16 4.28
N VAL A 391 25.17 13.33 3.75
CA VAL A 391 24.94 13.60 2.33
C VAL A 391 25.39 15.00 1.92
N ASP A 392 25.56 15.21 0.61
CA ASP A 392 25.97 16.48 0.00
C ASP A 392 24.77 17.42 -0.15
N GLU A 393 24.85 18.62 0.44
CA GLU A 393 23.78 19.63 0.36
C GLU A 393 23.51 20.17 -1.04
N THR A 394 24.45 20.04 -1.96
CA THR A 394 24.35 20.55 -3.33
C THR A 394 23.78 19.53 -4.33
N ARG A 395 23.70 18.25 -3.94
CA ARG A 395 23.27 17.13 -4.79
C ARG A 395 22.11 16.37 -4.15
N LEU A 396 20.97 17.06 -3.99
CA LEU A 396 19.74 16.51 -3.40
C LEU A 396 18.69 16.30 -4.49
N ALA A 397 18.26 15.05 -4.69
CA ALA A 397 17.15 14.70 -5.56
C ALA A 397 15.95 14.21 -4.76
N ILE A 398 14.75 14.40 -5.32
CA ILE A 398 13.51 13.81 -4.81
C ILE A 398 12.85 12.97 -5.91
N LYS A 399 12.33 11.79 -5.56
CA LYS A 399 11.57 10.94 -6.49
C LYS A 399 10.37 10.30 -5.82
N GLY A 400 9.35 9.99 -6.62
CA GLY A 400 8.14 9.31 -6.15
C GLY A 400 7.21 8.92 -7.29
N GLY A 401 6.25 8.06 -6.99
CA GLY A 401 5.22 7.63 -7.93
C GLY A 401 3.82 7.86 -7.39
N SER A 402 2.83 8.10 -8.26
CA SER A 402 1.44 8.32 -7.88
C SER A 402 1.31 9.49 -6.87
N ALA A 403 0.74 9.28 -5.69
CA ALA A 403 0.72 10.27 -4.63
C ALA A 403 2.13 10.80 -4.27
N GLY A 404 3.15 9.92 -4.23
CA GLY A 404 4.54 10.36 -4.05
C GLY A 404 5.06 11.20 -5.22
N GLY A 405 4.56 10.96 -6.43
CA GLY A 405 4.85 11.80 -7.61
C GLY A 405 4.24 13.19 -7.49
N PHE A 406 3.06 13.33 -6.88
CA PHE A 406 2.48 14.61 -6.48
C PHE A 406 3.37 15.33 -5.45
N THR A 407 3.79 14.62 -4.39
CA THR A 407 4.70 15.16 -3.38
C THR A 407 6.00 15.69 -4.02
N VAL A 408 6.56 14.96 -5.02
CA VAL A 408 7.71 15.44 -5.82
C VAL A 408 7.38 16.76 -6.51
N LEU A 409 6.31 16.80 -7.30
CA LEU A 409 5.94 18.02 -8.05
C LEU A 409 5.68 19.20 -7.11
N ALA A 410 5.00 18.98 -5.98
CA ALA A 410 4.75 20.00 -4.99
C ALA A 410 6.05 20.48 -4.29
N ALA A 411 6.95 19.55 -3.92
CA ALA A 411 8.23 19.88 -3.32
C ALA A 411 9.10 20.74 -4.25
N LEU A 412 9.11 20.43 -5.56
CA LEU A 412 9.88 21.20 -6.53
C LEU A 412 9.24 22.55 -6.88
N THR A 413 7.92 22.66 -6.74
CA THR A 413 7.19 23.90 -7.02
C THR A 413 7.27 24.89 -5.85
N PHE A 414 7.07 24.41 -4.62
CA PHE A 414 6.91 25.27 -3.45
C PHE A 414 8.16 25.40 -2.58
N HIS A 415 9.22 24.60 -2.84
CA HIS A 415 10.48 24.62 -2.10
C HIS A 415 11.70 24.60 -3.04
N ASN A 416 12.82 25.09 -2.54
CA ASN A 416 14.10 25.16 -3.27
C ASN A 416 15.18 24.26 -2.68
N THR A 417 14.80 23.21 -1.94
CA THR A 417 15.72 22.31 -1.27
C THR A 417 16.39 21.33 -2.23
N PHE A 418 15.63 20.84 -3.21
CA PHE A 418 16.10 19.84 -4.16
C PHE A 418 16.68 20.49 -5.41
N THR A 419 17.72 19.87 -5.95
CA THR A 419 18.39 20.30 -7.19
C THR A 419 17.97 19.50 -8.42
N ALA A 420 17.24 18.38 -8.22
CA ALA A 420 16.64 17.58 -9.27
C ALA A 420 15.41 16.82 -8.77
N GLY A 421 14.51 16.43 -9.66
CA GLY A 421 13.38 15.57 -9.32
C GLY A 421 13.03 14.54 -10.39
N ALA A 422 12.36 13.46 -9.95
CA ALA A 422 11.79 12.44 -10.83
C ALA A 422 10.36 12.10 -10.39
N SER A 423 9.37 12.46 -11.20
CA SER A 423 7.96 12.15 -10.95
C SER A 423 7.50 11.02 -11.86
N ARG A 424 7.05 9.92 -11.29
CA ARG A 424 6.48 8.78 -12.02
C ARG A 424 4.96 8.84 -11.90
N TYR A 425 4.27 8.97 -13.02
CA TYR A 425 2.79 9.02 -13.05
C TYR A 425 2.21 9.84 -11.90
N GLY A 426 2.82 11.01 -11.65
CA GLY A 426 2.44 11.89 -10.55
C GLY A 426 1.27 12.80 -10.90
N ILE A 427 0.51 13.18 -9.86
CA ILE A 427 -0.64 14.06 -10.00
C ILE A 427 -0.16 15.52 -10.09
N ALA A 428 -0.44 16.22 -11.16
CA ALA A 428 -0.13 17.64 -11.31
C ALA A 428 -1.31 18.56 -10.90
N ASP A 429 -2.54 18.05 -11.04
CA ASP A 429 -3.79 18.73 -10.74
C ASP A 429 -4.69 17.86 -9.87
N LEU A 430 -4.90 18.26 -8.62
CA LEU A 430 -5.76 17.56 -7.67
C LEU A 430 -7.24 17.64 -8.05
N ALA A 431 -7.67 18.72 -8.71
CA ALA A 431 -9.07 18.89 -9.11
C ALA A 431 -9.46 17.91 -10.23
N VAL A 432 -8.53 17.61 -11.15
CA VAL A 432 -8.72 16.60 -12.18
C VAL A 432 -8.81 15.21 -11.55
N LEU A 433 -7.95 14.90 -10.57
CA LEU A 433 -8.00 13.62 -9.85
C LEU A 433 -9.35 13.45 -9.11
N ALA A 434 -9.85 14.48 -8.44
CA ALA A 434 -11.14 14.42 -7.73
C ALA A 434 -12.34 14.13 -8.65
N GLN A 435 -12.25 14.52 -9.93
CA GLN A 435 -13.34 14.33 -10.89
C GLN A 435 -13.27 12.99 -11.62
N ASP A 436 -12.08 12.43 -11.77
CA ASP A 436 -11.78 11.36 -12.73
C ASP A 436 -11.05 10.18 -12.07
N THR A 437 -11.62 9.66 -10.97
CA THR A 437 -11.11 8.51 -10.24
C THR A 437 -12.18 7.44 -10.05
N HIS A 438 -11.77 6.23 -9.66
CA HIS A 438 -12.69 5.10 -9.43
C HIS A 438 -13.38 5.19 -8.06
N LYS A 439 -14.48 4.44 -7.86
CA LYS A 439 -15.34 4.48 -6.67
C LYS A 439 -14.55 4.43 -5.35
N PHE A 440 -13.57 3.53 -5.21
CA PHE A 440 -12.84 3.33 -3.96
C PHE A 440 -12.14 4.62 -3.49
N GLU A 441 -11.59 5.42 -4.41
CA GLU A 441 -10.89 6.67 -4.09
C GLU A 441 -11.73 7.94 -4.36
N SER A 442 -12.97 7.79 -4.85
CA SER A 442 -13.76 8.94 -5.32
C SER A 442 -14.03 10.02 -4.26
N ARG A 443 -13.95 9.66 -2.97
CA ARG A 443 -14.11 10.58 -1.82
C ARG A 443 -12.89 10.64 -0.91
N TYR A 444 -11.79 10.01 -1.31
CA TYR A 444 -10.56 9.97 -0.50
C TYR A 444 -9.96 11.36 -0.30
N LEU A 445 -9.99 12.19 -1.33
CA LEU A 445 -9.52 13.56 -1.29
C LEU A 445 -10.32 14.46 -0.35
N ASP A 446 -11.58 14.15 -0.06
CA ASP A 446 -12.41 14.90 0.87
C ASP A 446 -11.78 15.02 2.27
N ARG A 447 -11.01 13.99 2.67
CA ARG A 447 -10.27 13.98 3.94
C ARG A 447 -8.88 14.56 3.83
N LEU A 448 -8.20 14.33 2.72
CA LEU A 448 -6.80 14.69 2.54
C LEU A 448 -6.61 16.18 2.18
N VAL A 449 -7.58 16.75 1.46
CA VAL A 449 -7.49 18.09 0.89
C VAL A 449 -8.67 18.97 1.33
N GLY A 450 -9.89 18.43 1.21
CA GLY A 450 -11.15 19.13 1.43
C GLY A 450 -12.23 18.62 0.48
N ARG A 451 -13.48 19.03 0.67
CA ARG A 451 -14.63 18.56 -0.13
C ARG A 451 -14.62 19.17 -1.53
N TRP A 452 -14.75 18.31 -2.53
CA TRP A 452 -14.90 18.75 -3.91
C TRP A 452 -16.39 18.78 -4.30
N PRO A 453 -16.91 19.87 -4.92
CA PRO A 453 -16.19 21.09 -5.40
C PRO A 453 -16.19 22.27 -4.39
N GLU A 454 -16.70 22.10 -3.18
CA GLU A 454 -16.89 23.18 -2.19
C GLU A 454 -15.57 23.87 -1.85
N ASP A 455 -14.49 23.11 -1.67
CA ASP A 455 -13.16 23.60 -1.30
C ASP A 455 -12.20 23.74 -2.50
N LYS A 456 -12.75 24.01 -3.69
CA LYS A 456 -11.99 24.10 -4.96
C LYS A 456 -10.74 25.00 -4.86
N GLU A 457 -10.81 26.08 -4.11
CA GLU A 457 -9.68 27.00 -3.94
C GLU A 457 -8.47 26.32 -3.29
N ILE A 458 -8.68 25.36 -2.35
CA ILE A 458 -7.61 24.60 -1.71
C ILE A 458 -6.94 23.66 -2.73
N TYR A 459 -7.75 23.03 -3.58
CA TYR A 459 -7.25 22.18 -4.67
C TYR A 459 -6.36 22.97 -5.64
N GLU A 460 -6.79 24.15 -6.06
CA GLU A 460 -6.02 25.03 -6.93
C GLU A 460 -4.73 25.51 -6.25
N GLN A 461 -4.78 25.89 -4.97
CA GLN A 461 -3.61 26.35 -4.22
C GLN A 461 -2.54 25.26 -4.03
N ARG A 462 -2.94 23.99 -3.92
CA ARG A 462 -2.01 22.86 -3.70
C ARG A 462 -1.58 22.15 -4.99
N SER A 463 -2.22 22.41 -6.11
CA SER A 463 -1.91 21.76 -7.38
C SER A 463 -0.70 22.39 -8.06
N PRO A 464 0.42 21.68 -8.25
CA PRO A 464 1.65 22.21 -8.84
C PRO A 464 1.44 22.89 -10.21
N ILE A 465 0.49 22.39 -11.00
CA ILE A 465 0.22 22.87 -12.36
C ILE A 465 -0.21 24.35 -12.40
N HIS A 466 -0.80 24.87 -11.32
CA HIS A 466 -1.25 26.25 -11.21
C HIS A 466 -0.17 27.22 -10.73
N HIS A 467 1.01 26.72 -10.36
CA HIS A 467 2.10 27.50 -9.75
C HIS A 467 3.45 27.23 -10.41
N VAL A 468 3.46 26.83 -11.68
CA VAL A 468 4.71 26.46 -12.39
C VAL A 468 5.68 27.63 -12.49
N GLU A 469 5.21 28.88 -12.42
CA GLU A 469 6.06 30.08 -12.36
C GLU A 469 6.96 30.14 -11.11
N GLN A 470 6.64 29.38 -10.07
CA GLN A 470 7.49 29.26 -8.85
C GLN A 470 8.52 28.14 -8.97
N LEU A 471 8.38 27.26 -9.96
CA LEU A 471 9.24 26.11 -10.16
C LEU A 471 10.47 26.52 -10.98
N SER A 472 11.65 26.14 -10.51
CA SER A 472 12.92 26.37 -11.21
C SER A 472 13.80 25.10 -11.30
N THR A 473 13.42 24.05 -10.58
CA THR A 473 14.23 22.84 -10.44
C THR A 473 14.04 21.91 -11.63
N PRO A 474 15.11 21.41 -12.26
CA PRO A 474 15.05 20.42 -13.31
C PRO A 474 14.36 19.12 -12.89
N MET A 475 13.56 18.50 -13.78
CA MET A 475 12.88 17.25 -13.46
C MET A 475 12.73 16.31 -14.65
N VAL A 476 12.64 15.01 -14.36
CA VAL A 476 12.19 13.99 -15.31
C VAL A 476 10.80 13.48 -14.94
N ILE A 477 9.92 13.40 -15.94
CA ILE A 477 8.55 12.90 -15.82
C ILE A 477 8.48 11.56 -16.55
N LEU A 478 7.98 10.53 -15.90
CA LEU A 478 7.83 9.19 -16.46
C LEU A 478 6.36 8.77 -16.39
N GLN A 479 5.76 8.39 -17.53
CA GLN A 479 4.33 8.16 -17.65
C GLN A 479 3.98 6.94 -18.48
N GLY A 480 3.10 6.07 -17.96
CA GLY A 480 2.44 5.02 -18.73
C GLY A 480 1.27 5.59 -19.55
N LEU A 481 1.16 5.21 -20.82
CA LEU A 481 0.10 5.74 -21.70
C LEU A 481 -1.25 5.02 -21.52
N GLU A 482 -1.24 3.83 -20.90
CA GLU A 482 -2.45 3.05 -20.55
C GLU A 482 -2.88 3.26 -19.08
N ASP A 483 -2.42 4.34 -18.43
CA ASP A 483 -2.71 4.64 -17.02
C ASP A 483 -4.15 5.16 -16.84
N PRO A 484 -5.05 4.38 -16.20
CA PRO A 484 -6.43 4.79 -15.94
C PRO A 484 -6.60 5.53 -14.60
N ILE A 485 -5.57 5.55 -13.74
CA ILE A 485 -5.62 6.15 -12.39
C ILE A 485 -5.15 7.59 -12.44
N VAL A 486 -3.96 7.82 -13.03
CA VAL A 486 -3.43 9.16 -13.33
C VAL A 486 -3.24 9.27 -14.85
N PRO A 487 -4.24 9.82 -15.55
CA PRO A 487 -4.22 9.85 -17.01
C PRO A 487 -3.01 10.62 -17.57
N PRO A 488 -2.48 10.23 -18.74
CA PRO A 488 -1.27 10.83 -19.34
C PRO A 488 -1.36 12.34 -19.63
N ASN A 489 -2.56 12.90 -19.68
CA ASN A 489 -2.75 14.34 -19.84
C ASN A 489 -2.15 15.16 -18.67
N GLN A 490 -2.10 14.61 -17.46
CA GLN A 490 -1.46 15.24 -16.30
C GLN A 490 0.03 15.51 -16.57
N ALA A 491 0.75 14.48 -16.98
CA ALA A 491 2.17 14.56 -17.33
C ALA A 491 2.43 15.52 -18.51
N ARG A 492 1.58 15.46 -19.55
CA ARG A 492 1.72 16.31 -20.74
C ARG A 492 1.44 17.77 -20.47
N LEU A 493 0.43 18.09 -19.67
CA LEU A 493 0.14 19.47 -19.23
C LEU A 493 1.31 20.03 -18.43
N MET A 494 1.86 19.26 -17.50
CA MET A 494 3.03 19.68 -16.71
C MET A 494 4.24 19.91 -17.62
N ALA A 495 4.55 18.99 -18.52
CA ALA A 495 5.66 19.12 -19.48
C ALA A 495 5.52 20.36 -20.36
N GLN A 496 4.31 20.63 -20.86
CA GLN A 496 4.03 21.85 -21.62
C GLN A 496 4.33 23.11 -20.82
N LYS A 497 3.89 23.17 -19.56
CA LYS A 497 4.15 24.30 -18.67
C LYS A 497 5.63 24.48 -18.36
N LEU A 498 6.37 23.39 -18.12
CA LEU A 498 7.82 23.42 -17.93
C LEU A 498 8.54 23.98 -19.17
N LYS A 499 8.10 23.58 -20.36
CA LYS A 499 8.64 24.07 -21.63
C LYS A 499 8.36 25.57 -21.81
N GLU A 500 7.13 26.03 -21.53
CA GLU A 500 6.72 27.44 -21.62
C GLU A 500 7.52 28.34 -20.65
N ASN A 501 7.92 27.80 -19.49
CA ASN A 501 8.69 28.53 -18.48
C ASN A 501 10.21 28.28 -18.57
N GLU A 502 10.68 27.69 -19.66
CA GLU A 502 12.10 27.43 -19.94
C GLU A 502 12.82 26.59 -18.85
N ILE A 503 12.09 25.70 -18.13
CA ILE A 503 12.63 24.84 -17.11
C ILE A 503 13.18 23.57 -17.74
N PRO A 504 14.44 23.14 -17.43
CA PRO A 504 15.01 21.92 -17.97
C PRO A 504 14.21 20.69 -17.53
N HIS A 505 13.72 19.91 -18.49
CA HIS A 505 12.95 18.72 -18.19
C HIS A 505 13.08 17.64 -19.27
N ALA A 506 12.81 16.39 -18.87
CA ALA A 506 12.66 15.28 -19.79
C ALA A 506 11.32 14.57 -19.56
N VAL A 507 10.72 14.04 -20.62
CA VAL A 507 9.50 13.24 -20.53
C VAL A 507 9.75 11.88 -21.16
N ILE A 508 9.48 10.81 -20.40
CA ILE A 508 9.64 9.44 -20.85
C ILE A 508 8.26 8.76 -20.81
N GLU A 509 7.70 8.52 -21.98
CA GLU A 509 6.42 7.83 -22.13
C GLU A 509 6.63 6.34 -22.42
N PHE A 510 5.76 5.49 -21.83
CA PHE A 510 5.74 4.04 -22.00
C PHE A 510 4.37 3.64 -22.58
N SER A 511 4.36 3.24 -23.85
CA SER A 511 3.13 3.00 -24.62
C SER A 511 2.28 1.83 -24.14
N ASP A 512 2.87 0.93 -23.37
CA ASP A 512 2.31 -0.35 -22.95
C ASP A 512 2.35 -0.55 -21.43
N GLU A 513 2.39 0.54 -20.66
CA GLU A 513 2.33 0.55 -19.21
C GLU A 513 1.11 1.35 -18.72
N GLY A 514 0.52 0.86 -17.63
CA GLY A 514 -0.53 1.53 -16.88
C GLY A 514 0.01 2.26 -15.65
N HIS A 515 -0.79 2.29 -14.57
CA HIS A 515 -0.40 2.86 -13.29
C HIS A 515 0.60 1.93 -12.59
N GLY A 516 1.87 2.33 -12.56
CA GLY A 516 2.99 1.48 -12.14
C GLY A 516 3.58 0.67 -13.30
N PHE A 517 4.90 0.72 -13.46
CA PHE A 517 5.60 -0.02 -14.50
C PHE A 517 5.80 -1.48 -14.07
N ARG A 518 5.43 -2.42 -14.94
CA ARG A 518 5.45 -3.87 -14.65
C ARG A 518 6.35 -4.66 -15.57
N LYS A 519 6.61 -4.17 -16.77
CA LYS A 519 7.45 -4.85 -17.74
C LYS A 519 8.92 -4.57 -17.48
N ALA A 520 9.73 -5.60 -17.35
CA ALA A 520 11.15 -5.48 -17.02
C ALA A 520 11.91 -4.49 -17.90
N PRO A 521 11.77 -4.47 -19.25
CA PRO A 521 12.45 -3.48 -20.09
C PRO A 521 12.07 -2.04 -19.75
N ASN A 522 10.80 -1.79 -19.41
CA ASN A 522 10.30 -0.46 -19.07
C ASN A 522 10.78 -0.02 -17.68
N ILE A 523 10.81 -0.93 -16.70
CA ILE A 523 11.37 -0.69 -15.36
C ILE A 523 12.86 -0.33 -15.48
N THR A 524 13.63 -1.09 -16.27
CA THR A 524 15.04 -0.82 -16.53
C THR A 524 15.21 0.54 -17.19
N ARG A 525 14.50 0.82 -18.29
CA ARG A 525 14.55 2.11 -18.98
C ARG A 525 14.19 3.27 -18.05
N ALA A 526 13.20 3.10 -17.17
CA ALA A 526 12.79 4.14 -16.24
C ALA A 526 13.91 4.51 -15.26
N ILE A 527 14.51 3.53 -14.59
CA ILE A 527 15.56 3.78 -13.60
C ILE A 527 16.86 4.29 -14.25
N GLU A 528 17.22 3.79 -15.44
CA GLU A 528 18.38 4.25 -16.21
C GLU A 528 18.18 5.68 -16.74
N SER A 529 16.96 6.04 -17.15
CA SER A 529 16.65 7.42 -17.57
C SER A 529 16.73 8.39 -16.41
N GLU A 530 16.28 8.00 -15.20
CA GLU A 530 16.46 8.80 -13.99
C GLU A 530 17.95 9.01 -13.68
N LEU A 531 18.77 7.94 -13.75
CA LEU A 531 20.22 8.05 -13.54
C LEU A 531 20.87 8.95 -14.57
N ALA A 532 20.52 8.79 -15.86
CA ALA A 532 21.03 9.65 -16.93
C ALA A 532 20.67 11.13 -16.70
N PHE A 533 19.45 11.40 -16.22
CA PHE A 533 19.01 12.74 -15.89
C PHE A 533 19.79 13.33 -14.69
N PHE A 534 19.86 12.59 -13.57
CA PHE A 534 20.59 13.05 -12.37
C PHE A 534 22.09 13.22 -12.63
N ALA A 535 22.70 12.36 -13.45
CA ALA A 535 24.08 12.49 -13.86
C ALA A 535 24.37 13.84 -14.57
N ARG A 536 23.44 14.26 -15.42
CA ARG A 536 23.56 15.56 -16.13
C ARG A 536 23.38 16.74 -15.18
N ILE A 537 22.46 16.67 -14.21
CA ILE A 537 22.19 17.76 -13.27
C ILE A 537 23.32 17.85 -12.22
N PHE A 538 23.82 16.72 -11.73
CA PHE A 538 24.87 16.68 -10.69
C PHE A 538 26.29 16.71 -11.24
N ASP A 539 26.44 16.81 -12.54
CA ASP A 539 27.72 16.91 -13.29
C ASP A 539 28.69 15.77 -12.94
N PHE A 540 28.23 14.52 -13.15
CA PHE A 540 29.09 13.34 -13.08
C PHE A 540 28.86 12.39 -14.26
N THR A 541 29.86 11.53 -14.53
CA THR A 541 29.77 10.51 -15.58
C THR A 541 29.57 9.13 -14.95
N PRO A 542 28.41 8.50 -15.14
CA PRO A 542 28.17 7.11 -14.71
C PRO A 542 29.11 6.14 -15.42
N SER A 543 29.40 5.00 -14.77
CA SER A 543 30.13 3.89 -15.40
C SER A 543 29.26 3.06 -16.34
N ASP A 544 27.94 3.19 -16.19
CA ASP A 544 26.96 2.45 -16.99
C ASP A 544 26.80 3.07 -18.41
N GLU A 545 26.50 2.24 -19.38
CA GLU A 545 25.96 2.70 -20.67
C GLU A 545 24.47 3.02 -20.47
N LEU A 546 24.13 4.30 -20.47
CA LEU A 546 22.78 4.78 -20.22
C LEU A 546 22.06 5.18 -21.51
N PRO A 547 20.71 5.11 -21.54
CA PRO A 547 19.94 5.59 -22.67
C PRO A 547 20.13 7.09 -22.87
N GLU A 548 20.18 7.53 -24.12
CA GLU A 548 20.06 8.94 -24.43
C GLU A 548 18.67 9.45 -24.06
N ILE A 549 18.64 10.52 -23.30
CA ILE A 549 17.41 11.23 -22.92
C ILE A 549 17.42 12.62 -23.53
N GLN A 550 16.29 13.01 -24.10
CA GLN A 550 16.11 14.35 -24.61
C GLN A 550 15.70 15.27 -23.46
N ILE A 551 16.55 16.23 -23.12
CA ILE A 551 16.24 17.27 -22.14
C ILE A 551 15.83 18.52 -22.92
N GLU A 552 14.59 18.93 -22.74
CA GLU A 552 14.06 20.19 -23.25
C GLU A 552 14.59 21.34 -22.37
N ASN A 553 14.84 22.50 -22.98
CA ASN A 553 15.46 23.68 -22.38
C ASN A 553 16.93 23.44 -21.92
N LYS A 554 17.64 24.50 -21.59
CA LYS A 554 19.06 24.39 -21.20
C LYS A 554 19.17 24.17 -19.69
N ILE A 555 20.07 23.25 -19.32
CA ILE A 555 20.54 23.08 -17.94
C ILE A 555 21.46 24.23 -17.57
#